data_65f1888a01d84825bb16695fc8d8eb61
#
_entry.id   65f1888a01d84825bb16695fc8d8eb61
#
_cell.length_a   1.000
_cell.length_b   1.000
_cell.length_c   1.000
_cell.angle_alpha   90.00
_cell.angle_beta   90.00
_cell.angle_gamma   90.00
#
_symmetry.space_group_name_H-M   'P 1'
#
loop_
_entity.id
_entity.type
_entity.pdbx_description
1 polymer ?
#
loop_
_entity_poly.entity_id
_entity_poly.type
_entity_poly.pdbx_seq_one_letter_code
_entity_poly.pdbx_strand_id
1 'polypeptide(L)'
;MIRCILYPKCKLFVPSGGKEQAAGIMKEKVQEICTLIPAFHNEIDWSRGVTLEGKDYCKYVFKSGSYFDNIAARETSRGKRRHAGVIEECAGVDGTILSEVIIPTMNVSRLCMDGSTHPEEQLNKSQLYITTAGWKNTFPYDKLIQLLVWQIVKPEKAFVMGGTYRIPVLMKLLDKNFVRDLKMDGTFNEASFDREYESKWSGTVEDAFFNEEIFTRNRILKQPEYEASGRASKSSFYILSMDVGRKGCDSVVNVFKVTP
;
A
#
# COMPACT_ATOMS: atom_id res chain seq x y z
N MET A 1 3.92 7.57 -16.71
CA MET A 1 3.66 7.72 -18.15
C MET A 1 4.86 8.23 -18.95
N ILE A 2 5.64 9.22 -18.51
CA ILE A 2 6.88 9.68 -19.19
C ILE A 2 7.81 8.51 -19.54
N ARG A 3 7.93 7.51 -18.68
CA ARG A 3 8.69 6.29 -18.99
C ARG A 3 8.23 5.56 -20.26
N CYS A 4 6.93 5.58 -20.57
CA CYS A 4 6.41 4.98 -21.80
C CYS A 4 6.89 5.71 -23.06
N ILE A 5 7.23 6.98 -22.95
CA ILE A 5 7.79 7.78 -24.04
C ILE A 5 9.29 7.52 -24.18
N LEU A 6 10.02 7.60 -23.05
CA LEU A 6 11.48 7.54 -23.04
C LEU A 6 12.06 6.12 -23.23
N TYR A 7 11.32 5.09 -22.80
CA TYR A 7 11.78 3.69 -22.84
C TYR A 7 10.90 2.86 -23.76
N PRO A 8 11.30 2.63 -25.00
CA PRO A 8 10.52 1.84 -25.97
C PRO A 8 10.15 0.45 -25.45
N LYS A 9 8.96 -0.03 -25.82
CA LYS A 9 8.39 -1.33 -25.39
C LYS A 9 8.22 -1.49 -23.86
N CYS A 10 8.21 -0.40 -23.10
CA CYS A 10 7.97 -0.42 -21.67
C CYS A 10 6.50 -0.80 -21.39
N LYS A 11 6.27 -1.66 -20.40
CA LYS A 11 4.95 -2.13 -19.99
C LYS A 11 4.70 -1.70 -18.55
N LEU A 12 3.94 -0.63 -18.37
CA LEU A 12 3.58 -0.11 -17.06
C LEU A 12 2.13 -0.47 -16.73
N PHE A 13 1.79 -0.49 -15.45
CA PHE A 13 0.43 -0.79 -15.03
C PHE A 13 0.06 -0.16 -13.68
N VAL A 14 -1.25 -0.09 -13.45
CA VAL A 14 -1.85 0.22 -12.15
C VAL A 14 -2.66 -0.99 -11.72
N PRO A 15 -2.28 -1.72 -10.67
CA PRO A 15 -3.14 -2.71 -10.06
C PRO A 15 -4.17 -2.02 -9.17
N SER A 16 -5.40 -2.51 -9.19
CA SER A 16 -6.48 -1.99 -8.35
C SER A 16 -7.43 -3.10 -7.92
N GLY A 17 -7.95 -3.01 -6.72
CA GLY A 17 -9.03 -3.87 -6.24
C GLY A 17 -10.33 -3.66 -7.03
N GLY A 18 -10.63 -2.42 -7.43
CA GLY A 18 -11.76 -2.02 -8.26
C GLY A 18 -11.34 -1.64 -9.68
N LYS A 19 -11.62 -2.49 -10.68
CA LYS A 19 -11.22 -2.24 -12.07
C LYS A 19 -11.85 -0.97 -12.66
N GLU A 20 -13.14 -0.73 -12.40
CA GLU A 20 -13.86 0.43 -12.91
C GLU A 20 -13.29 1.73 -12.36
N GLN A 21 -13.00 1.78 -11.07
CA GLN A 21 -12.40 2.93 -10.42
C GLN A 21 -11.01 3.24 -11.01
N ALA A 22 -10.14 2.23 -11.13
CA ALA A 22 -8.82 2.42 -11.73
C ALA A 22 -8.90 2.90 -13.18
N ALA A 23 -9.81 2.34 -13.99
CA ALA A 23 -10.01 2.76 -15.37
C ALA A 23 -10.51 4.21 -15.44
N GLY A 24 -11.45 4.60 -14.56
CA GLY A 24 -11.96 5.97 -14.45
C GLY A 24 -10.86 6.97 -14.11
N ILE A 25 -10.10 6.72 -13.05
CA ILE A 25 -8.98 7.56 -12.64
C ILE A 25 -7.92 7.67 -13.74
N MET A 26 -7.57 6.55 -14.38
CA MET A 26 -6.61 6.57 -15.48
C MET A 26 -7.05 7.46 -16.64
N LYS A 27 -8.33 7.39 -17.06
CA LYS A 27 -8.87 8.24 -18.12
C LYS A 27 -8.79 9.72 -17.76
N GLU A 28 -9.30 10.07 -16.58
CA GLU A 28 -9.28 11.43 -16.08
C GLU A 28 -7.86 12.00 -16.07
N LYS A 29 -6.90 11.27 -15.50
CA LYS A 29 -5.50 11.72 -15.41
C LYS A 29 -4.81 11.81 -16.78
N VAL A 30 -5.10 10.91 -17.70
CA VAL A 30 -4.56 11.02 -19.06
C VAL A 30 -5.15 12.23 -19.79
N GLN A 31 -6.45 12.48 -19.66
CA GLN A 31 -7.08 13.66 -20.26
C GLN A 31 -6.54 14.98 -19.68
N GLU A 32 -6.37 15.06 -18.35
CA GLU A 32 -5.75 16.22 -17.71
C GLU A 32 -4.35 16.48 -18.27
N ILE A 33 -3.50 15.45 -18.35
CA ILE A 33 -2.13 15.59 -18.85
C ILE A 33 -2.14 15.98 -20.34
N CYS A 34 -3.00 15.38 -21.14
CA CYS A 34 -3.12 15.74 -22.58
C CYS A 34 -3.58 17.18 -22.77
N THR A 35 -4.43 17.69 -21.88
CA THR A 35 -4.90 19.08 -21.90
C THR A 35 -3.78 20.05 -21.49
N LEU A 36 -3.06 19.73 -20.42
CA LEU A 36 -1.97 20.57 -19.90
C LEU A 36 -0.73 20.53 -20.81
N ILE A 37 -0.47 19.39 -21.43
CA ILE A 37 0.71 19.14 -22.26
C ILE A 37 0.26 18.52 -23.59
N PRO A 38 -0.15 19.32 -24.57
CA PRO A 38 -0.64 18.79 -25.87
C PRO A 38 0.36 17.87 -26.58
N ALA A 39 1.66 18.11 -26.40
CA ALA A 39 2.70 17.23 -26.94
C ALA A 39 2.58 15.79 -26.43
N PHE A 40 2.09 15.60 -25.20
CA PHE A 40 1.87 14.26 -24.62
C PHE A 40 0.78 13.49 -25.36
N HIS A 41 -0.29 14.19 -25.77
CA HIS A 41 -1.35 13.61 -26.59
C HIS A 41 -0.81 13.02 -27.89
N ASN A 42 0.17 13.69 -28.51
CA ASN A 42 0.79 13.27 -29.76
C ASN A 42 1.66 12.02 -29.63
N GLU A 43 2.08 11.66 -28.42
CA GLU A 43 2.87 10.45 -28.12
C GLU A 43 2.00 9.20 -28.00
N ILE A 44 0.70 9.34 -27.79
CA ILE A 44 -0.24 8.22 -27.69
C ILE A 44 -0.70 7.83 -29.09
N ASP A 45 -0.78 6.54 -29.35
CA ASP A 45 -1.33 5.99 -30.57
C ASP A 45 -2.86 5.86 -30.45
N TRP A 46 -3.55 6.81 -31.03
CA TRP A 46 -5.02 6.87 -31.06
C TRP A 46 -5.65 6.10 -32.22
N SER A 47 -4.88 5.30 -32.96
CA SER A 47 -5.40 4.45 -34.02
C SER A 47 -6.48 3.51 -33.48
N ARG A 48 -7.49 3.24 -34.32
CA ARG A 48 -8.64 2.44 -33.92
C ARG A 48 -8.23 1.06 -33.38
N GLY A 49 -8.62 0.76 -32.14
CA GLY A 49 -8.37 -0.53 -31.49
C GLY A 49 -6.97 -0.68 -30.87
N VAL A 50 -6.12 0.33 -30.95
CA VAL A 50 -4.76 0.32 -30.34
C VAL A 50 -4.83 0.80 -28.91
N THR A 51 -5.22 2.04 -28.68
CA THR A 51 -5.56 2.56 -27.34
C THR A 51 -7.00 2.17 -27.01
N LEU A 52 -7.24 1.68 -25.80
CA LEU A 52 -8.52 1.17 -25.33
C LEU A 52 -8.98 1.96 -24.10
N GLU A 53 -10.20 2.48 -24.16
CA GLU A 53 -10.85 3.20 -23.06
C GLU A 53 -12.20 2.55 -22.71
N GLY A 54 -12.13 1.36 -22.12
CA GLY A 54 -13.32 0.63 -21.67
C GLY A 54 -13.82 1.10 -20.29
N LYS A 55 -14.94 0.55 -19.82
CA LYS A 55 -15.50 0.87 -18.51
C LYS A 55 -14.63 0.37 -17.36
N ASP A 56 -14.10 -0.84 -17.48
CA ASP A 56 -13.33 -1.56 -16.46
C ASP A 56 -11.88 -1.83 -16.88
N TYR A 57 -11.52 -1.50 -18.13
CA TYR A 57 -10.18 -1.69 -18.66
C TYR A 57 -9.77 -0.55 -19.57
N CYS A 58 -8.62 0.04 -19.28
CA CYS A 58 -7.96 1.04 -20.11
C CYS A 58 -6.55 0.58 -20.44
N LYS A 59 -6.13 0.87 -21.67
CA LYS A 59 -4.77 0.65 -22.14
C LYS A 59 -4.38 1.75 -23.07
N TYR A 60 -3.43 2.57 -22.66
CA TYR A 60 -2.84 3.61 -23.48
C TYR A 60 -1.55 3.11 -24.12
N VAL A 61 -1.53 3.04 -25.42
CA VAL A 61 -0.37 2.60 -26.21
C VAL A 61 0.34 3.83 -26.76
N PHE A 62 1.65 3.85 -26.62
CA PHE A 62 2.50 4.95 -27.06
C PHE A 62 3.19 4.61 -28.39
N LYS A 63 3.52 5.61 -29.19
CA LYS A 63 4.23 5.44 -30.47
C LYS A 63 5.57 4.71 -30.33
N SER A 64 6.18 4.76 -29.13
CA SER A 64 7.37 3.97 -28.77
C SER A 64 7.13 2.46 -28.69
N GLY A 65 5.89 1.98 -28.84
CA GLY A 65 5.49 0.58 -28.62
C GLY A 65 5.30 0.23 -27.14
N SER A 66 5.44 1.21 -26.24
CA SER A 66 5.17 1.05 -24.82
C SER A 66 3.68 1.13 -24.54
N TYR A 67 3.26 0.65 -23.38
CA TYR A 67 1.88 0.85 -22.94
C TYR A 67 1.75 0.99 -21.42
N PHE A 68 0.64 1.59 -21.03
CA PHE A 68 0.21 1.76 -19.65
C PHE A 68 -1.25 1.26 -19.53
N ASP A 69 -1.50 0.27 -18.67
CA ASP A 69 -2.83 -0.32 -18.49
C ASP A 69 -3.20 -0.49 -17.01
N ASN A 70 -4.46 -0.78 -16.73
CA ASN A 70 -4.90 -1.24 -15.42
C ASN A 70 -5.05 -2.77 -15.41
N ILE A 71 -4.72 -3.38 -14.27
CA ILE A 71 -4.97 -4.82 -14.04
C ILE A 71 -5.70 -5.01 -12.71
N ALA A 72 -6.49 -6.08 -12.60
CA ALA A 72 -7.09 -6.43 -11.32
C ALA A 72 -6.03 -6.92 -10.34
N ALA A 73 -6.08 -6.46 -9.09
CA ALA A 73 -5.33 -7.04 -7.99
C ALA A 73 -6.01 -8.32 -7.50
N ARG A 74 -5.93 -9.39 -8.30
CA ARG A 74 -6.57 -10.69 -8.07
C ARG A 74 -5.73 -11.82 -8.64
N GLU A 75 -5.98 -13.06 -8.21
CA GLU A 75 -5.34 -14.28 -8.70
C GLU A 75 -5.36 -14.40 -10.24
N THR A 76 -6.42 -13.97 -10.89
CA THR A 76 -6.55 -14.00 -12.36
C THR A 76 -5.52 -13.13 -13.09
N SER A 77 -4.76 -12.33 -12.38
CA SER A 77 -3.66 -11.52 -12.93
C SER A 77 -2.30 -12.22 -12.90
N ARG A 78 -2.22 -13.44 -12.34
CA ARG A 78 -1.01 -14.26 -12.41
C ARG A 78 -0.54 -14.45 -13.87
N GLY A 79 0.76 -14.45 -14.06
CA GLY A 79 1.37 -14.66 -15.37
C GLY A 79 1.44 -13.44 -16.28
N LYS A 80 0.78 -12.33 -15.94
CA LYS A 80 0.97 -11.07 -16.67
C LYS A 80 2.41 -10.58 -16.48
N ARG A 81 2.98 -9.98 -17.52
CA ARG A 81 4.36 -9.48 -17.52
C ARG A 81 4.36 -7.97 -17.66
N ARG A 82 4.94 -7.28 -16.69
CA ARG A 82 5.08 -5.83 -16.67
C ARG A 82 6.48 -5.45 -16.18
N HIS A 83 6.89 -4.22 -16.41
CA HIS A 83 8.23 -3.75 -16.06
C HIS A 83 8.22 -2.88 -14.81
N ALA A 84 7.15 -2.14 -14.58
CA ALA A 84 6.96 -1.33 -13.37
C ALA A 84 5.48 -1.08 -13.12
N GLY A 85 5.12 -0.80 -11.88
CA GLY A 85 3.72 -0.55 -11.48
C GLY A 85 3.59 0.57 -10.47
N VAL A 86 2.42 1.20 -10.50
CA VAL A 86 1.96 2.17 -9.50
C VAL A 86 0.85 1.49 -8.71
N ILE A 87 1.14 1.09 -7.48
CA ILE A 87 0.19 0.47 -6.57
C ILE A 87 -0.48 1.59 -5.77
N GLU A 88 -1.64 2.00 -6.26
CA GLU A 88 -2.43 3.06 -5.64
C GLU A 88 -3.34 2.48 -4.55
N GLU A 89 -3.56 3.23 -3.49
CA GLU A 89 -4.31 2.83 -2.30
C GLU A 89 -3.89 1.44 -1.77
N CYS A 90 -2.59 1.23 -1.68
CA CYS A 90 -2.06 -0.10 -1.31
C CYS A 90 -2.52 -0.56 0.08
N ALA A 91 -3.00 0.33 0.94
CA ALA A 91 -3.62 -0.02 2.22
C ALA A 91 -4.91 -0.83 2.07
N GLY A 92 -5.62 -0.66 0.94
CA GLY A 92 -6.86 -1.38 0.62
C GLY A 92 -6.66 -2.68 -0.16
N VAL A 93 -5.41 -3.03 -0.53
CA VAL A 93 -5.13 -4.25 -1.30
C VAL A 93 -4.65 -5.37 -0.38
N ASP A 94 -5.16 -6.58 -0.60
CA ASP A 94 -4.72 -7.76 0.14
C ASP A 94 -3.20 -8.00 -0.02
N GLY A 95 -2.50 -8.15 1.11
CA GLY A 95 -1.05 -8.30 1.15
C GLY A 95 -0.54 -9.56 0.45
N THR A 96 -1.31 -10.66 0.49
CA THR A 96 -0.98 -11.92 -0.18
C THR A 96 -1.06 -11.72 -1.70
N ILE A 97 -2.12 -11.09 -2.18
CA ILE A 97 -2.26 -10.76 -3.61
C ILE A 97 -1.14 -9.83 -4.08
N LEU A 98 -0.77 -8.84 -3.26
CA LEU A 98 0.35 -7.96 -3.60
C LEU A 98 1.67 -8.74 -3.70
N SER A 99 1.99 -9.56 -2.71
CA SER A 99 3.28 -10.29 -2.63
C SER A 99 3.39 -11.43 -3.63
N GLU A 100 2.31 -12.19 -3.85
CA GLU A 100 2.36 -13.41 -4.64
C GLU A 100 1.93 -13.24 -6.11
N VAL A 101 1.13 -12.21 -6.40
CA VAL A 101 0.61 -11.99 -7.76
C VAL A 101 1.16 -10.72 -8.38
N ILE A 102 0.99 -9.57 -7.73
CA ILE A 102 1.28 -8.26 -8.33
C ILE A 102 2.80 -8.01 -8.41
N ILE A 103 3.52 -8.16 -7.31
CA ILE A 103 4.98 -7.94 -7.29
C ILE A 103 5.71 -8.87 -8.26
N PRO A 104 5.40 -10.18 -8.34
CA PRO A 104 6.05 -11.07 -9.31
C PRO A 104 5.79 -10.69 -10.77
N THR A 105 4.68 -10.00 -11.11
CA THR A 105 4.45 -9.55 -12.49
C THR A 105 5.53 -8.58 -12.97
N MET A 106 6.16 -7.82 -12.06
CA MET A 106 7.18 -6.82 -12.34
C MET A 106 8.61 -7.40 -12.41
N ASN A 107 8.76 -8.71 -12.42
CA ASN A 107 10.07 -9.36 -12.39
C ASN A 107 10.68 -9.63 -13.79
N VAL A 108 10.23 -8.90 -14.81
CA VAL A 108 10.70 -9.08 -16.19
C VAL A 108 11.42 -7.83 -16.65
N SER A 109 12.62 -8.00 -17.21
CA SER A 109 13.36 -6.90 -17.83
C SER A 109 12.72 -6.52 -19.16
N ARG A 110 12.78 -5.24 -19.50
CA ARG A 110 12.40 -4.73 -20.82
C ARG A 110 13.42 -5.24 -21.84
N LEU A 111 12.96 -5.59 -23.02
CA LEU A 111 13.84 -5.88 -24.14
C LEU A 111 14.13 -4.61 -24.93
N CYS A 112 15.38 -4.41 -25.30
CA CYS A 112 15.80 -3.39 -26.26
C CYS A 112 15.20 -3.66 -27.65
N MET A 113 15.40 -2.75 -28.59
CA MET A 113 14.86 -2.91 -29.95
C MET A 113 15.41 -4.14 -30.69
N ASP A 114 16.66 -4.48 -30.41
CA ASP A 114 17.39 -5.66 -30.95
C ASP A 114 17.02 -6.97 -30.23
N GLY A 115 16.18 -6.92 -29.19
CA GLY A 115 15.79 -8.09 -28.39
C GLY A 115 16.75 -8.41 -27.25
N SER A 116 17.85 -7.69 -27.08
CA SER A 116 18.75 -7.83 -25.93
C SER A 116 18.20 -7.21 -24.66
N THR A 117 18.78 -7.56 -23.51
CA THR A 117 18.52 -6.89 -22.23
C THR A 117 19.71 -6.01 -21.88
N HIS A 118 19.47 -4.73 -21.62
CA HIS A 118 20.52 -3.82 -21.19
C HIS A 118 20.75 -3.94 -19.67
N PRO A 119 22.00 -3.88 -19.16
CA PRO A 119 22.27 -3.96 -17.72
C PRO A 119 21.52 -2.91 -16.89
N GLU A 120 21.33 -1.72 -17.43
CA GLU A 120 20.57 -0.63 -16.78
C GLU A 120 19.06 -0.90 -16.69
N GLU A 121 18.53 -1.87 -17.43
CA GLU A 121 17.12 -2.23 -17.41
C GLU A 121 16.66 -2.80 -16.05
N GLN A 122 17.58 -3.19 -15.17
CA GLN A 122 17.26 -3.55 -13.79
C GLN A 122 16.63 -2.39 -13.02
N LEU A 123 16.95 -1.15 -13.38
CA LEU A 123 16.35 0.05 -12.80
C LEU A 123 14.86 0.24 -13.18
N ASN A 124 14.41 -0.42 -14.24
CA ASN A 124 13.04 -0.31 -14.74
C ASN A 124 12.02 -1.17 -13.98
N LYS A 125 12.47 -2.06 -13.08
CA LYS A 125 11.63 -2.89 -12.20
C LYS A 125 11.12 -2.11 -10.98
N SER A 126 10.81 -0.83 -11.13
CA SER A 126 10.42 0.00 -9.99
C SER A 126 8.96 -0.20 -9.61
N GLN A 127 8.74 -0.19 -8.31
CA GLN A 127 7.43 -0.26 -7.68
C GLN A 127 7.18 1.08 -6.99
N LEU A 128 6.08 1.72 -7.30
CA LEU A 128 5.63 2.94 -6.63
C LEU A 128 4.38 2.60 -5.81
N TYR A 129 4.45 2.80 -4.51
CA TYR A 129 3.34 2.63 -3.58
C TYR A 129 2.80 4.00 -3.20
N ILE A 130 1.50 4.18 -3.34
CA ILE A 130 0.79 5.40 -2.95
C ILE A 130 -0.32 4.99 -2.00
N THR A 131 -0.39 5.63 -0.84
CA THR A 131 -1.44 5.35 0.14
C THR A 131 -1.52 6.47 1.18
N THR A 132 -2.69 6.63 1.79
CA THR A 132 -2.82 7.28 3.09
C THR A 132 -2.26 6.37 4.19
N ALA A 133 -2.05 6.89 5.39
CA ALA A 133 -1.68 6.04 6.52
C ALA A 133 -2.84 5.10 6.89
N GLY A 134 -2.49 3.94 7.39
CA GLY A 134 -3.43 2.90 7.79
C GLY A 134 -3.10 2.33 9.18
N TRP A 135 -3.15 1.01 9.28
CA TRP A 135 -2.92 0.28 10.52
C TRP A 135 -1.53 -0.35 10.55
N LYS A 136 -0.82 -0.28 11.71
CA LYS A 136 0.56 -0.75 11.85
C LYS A 136 0.76 -2.26 11.65
N ASN A 137 -0.25 -3.05 11.90
CA ASN A 137 -0.20 -4.52 11.74
C ASN A 137 -0.74 -4.97 10.36
N THR A 138 -0.42 -4.21 9.33
CA THR A 138 -0.84 -4.50 7.96
C THR A 138 0.37 -4.53 7.01
N PHE A 139 0.21 -5.27 5.91
CA PHE A 139 1.24 -5.37 4.87
C PHE A 139 1.81 -4.01 4.41
N PRO A 140 0.99 -2.94 4.17
CA PRO A 140 1.52 -1.65 3.76
C PRO A 140 2.44 -0.99 4.78
N TYR A 141 2.16 -1.18 6.07
CA TYR A 141 3.03 -0.68 7.14
C TYR A 141 4.37 -1.42 7.17
N ASP A 142 4.34 -2.75 7.10
CA ASP A 142 5.57 -3.55 7.05
C ASP A 142 6.41 -3.20 5.82
N LYS A 143 5.75 -2.97 4.68
CA LYS A 143 6.40 -2.50 3.47
C LYS A 143 7.00 -1.11 3.63
N LEU A 144 6.31 -0.18 4.29
CA LEU A 144 6.84 1.15 4.62
C LEU A 144 8.09 1.05 5.47
N ILE A 145 8.06 0.26 6.55
CA ILE A 145 9.23 0.07 7.43
C ILE A 145 10.40 -0.53 6.64
N GLN A 146 10.14 -1.54 5.82
CA GLN A 146 11.18 -2.13 4.95
C GLN A 146 11.82 -1.09 4.03
N LEU A 147 11.00 -0.25 3.38
CA LEU A 147 11.48 0.78 2.46
C LEU A 147 12.24 1.89 3.18
N LEU A 148 11.82 2.28 4.39
CA LEU A 148 12.55 3.24 5.23
C LEU A 148 13.92 2.69 5.64
N VAL A 149 14.01 1.43 6.04
CA VAL A 149 15.30 0.77 6.31
C VAL A 149 16.18 0.77 5.06
N TRP A 150 15.64 0.44 3.91
CA TRP A 150 16.40 0.47 2.65
C TRP A 150 16.84 1.87 2.27
N GLN A 151 16.01 2.89 2.46
CA GLN A 151 16.39 4.29 2.21
C GLN A 151 17.61 4.73 3.03
N ILE A 152 17.75 4.19 4.27
CA ILE A 152 18.91 4.47 5.14
C ILE A 152 20.14 3.64 4.73
N VAL A 153 19.94 2.34 4.49
CA VAL A 153 21.06 1.40 4.29
C VAL A 153 21.49 1.32 2.82
N LYS A 154 20.55 1.51 1.89
CA LYS A 154 20.73 1.41 0.43
C LYS A 154 19.90 2.47 -0.28
N PRO A 155 20.28 3.76 -0.16
CA PRO A 155 19.46 4.89 -0.65
C PRO A 155 19.19 4.86 -2.16
N GLU A 156 20.03 4.16 -2.93
CA GLU A 156 19.83 3.95 -4.37
C GLU A 156 18.67 3.00 -4.70
N LYS A 157 18.18 2.23 -3.72
CA LYS A 157 17.13 1.20 -3.92
C LYS A 157 15.74 1.63 -3.50
N ALA A 158 15.63 2.57 -2.58
CA ALA A 158 14.35 2.97 -2.04
C ALA A 158 14.32 4.47 -1.71
N PHE A 159 13.18 5.05 -1.95
CA PHE A 159 12.85 6.42 -1.54
C PHE A 159 11.46 6.42 -0.92
N VAL A 160 11.34 6.98 0.26
CA VAL A 160 10.08 7.15 0.98
C VAL A 160 9.86 8.63 1.23
N MET A 161 8.68 9.11 0.90
CA MET A 161 8.23 10.46 1.16
C MET A 161 6.83 10.40 1.78
N GLY A 162 6.64 11.15 2.85
CA GLY A 162 5.33 11.33 3.48
C GLY A 162 5.14 12.80 3.86
N GLY A 163 3.89 13.18 4.05
CA GLY A 163 3.57 14.55 4.43
C GLY A 163 2.16 14.68 4.98
N THR A 164 1.93 15.76 5.72
CA THR A 164 0.62 16.08 6.28
C THR A 164 -0.15 17.01 5.35
N TYR A 165 -1.46 17.21 5.61
CA TYR A 165 -2.32 18.15 4.89
C TYR A 165 -1.76 19.59 4.84
N ARG A 166 -0.80 19.92 5.72
CA ARG A 166 -0.17 21.26 5.72
C ARG A 166 0.59 21.56 4.45
N ILE A 167 1.16 20.52 3.81
CA ILE A 167 1.88 20.68 2.54
C ILE A 167 0.93 21.15 1.42
N PRO A 168 -0.19 20.44 1.09
CA PRO A 168 -1.12 20.94 0.09
C PRO A 168 -1.79 22.27 0.47
N VAL A 169 -2.01 22.54 1.75
CA VAL A 169 -2.47 23.87 2.19
C VAL A 169 -1.44 24.96 1.87
N LEU A 170 -0.16 24.72 2.15
CA LEU A 170 0.92 25.64 1.82
C LEU A 170 1.03 25.89 0.31
N MET A 171 0.83 24.83 -0.48
CA MET A 171 0.83 24.88 -1.94
C MET A 171 -0.48 25.41 -2.55
N LYS A 172 -1.45 25.81 -1.73
CA LYS A 172 -2.80 26.29 -2.14
C LYS A 172 -3.59 25.24 -2.97
N LEU A 173 -3.30 23.98 -2.78
CA LEU A 173 -4.03 22.85 -3.38
C LEU A 173 -5.18 22.36 -2.49
N LEU A 174 -5.14 22.69 -1.21
CA LEU A 174 -6.18 22.38 -0.23
C LEU A 174 -6.55 23.66 0.55
N ASP A 175 -7.85 23.92 0.67
CA ASP A 175 -8.33 25.05 1.48
C ASP A 175 -8.19 24.75 2.98
N LYS A 176 -7.49 25.65 3.70
CA LYS A 176 -7.35 25.54 5.15
C LYS A 176 -8.68 25.64 5.90
N ASN A 177 -9.68 26.36 5.33
CA ASN A 177 -11.01 26.48 5.92
C ASN A 177 -11.73 25.15 5.87
N PHE A 178 -11.61 24.40 4.78
CA PHE A 178 -12.14 23.04 4.67
C PHE A 178 -11.66 22.15 5.83
N VAL A 179 -10.35 22.17 6.13
CA VAL A 179 -9.79 21.37 7.23
C VAL A 179 -10.31 21.83 8.59
N ARG A 180 -10.49 23.14 8.78
CA ARG A 180 -11.06 23.68 10.01
C ARG A 180 -12.51 23.23 10.17
N ASP A 181 -13.30 23.35 9.12
CA ASP A 181 -14.72 23.03 9.13
C ASP A 181 -14.93 21.52 9.33
N LEU A 182 -14.08 20.67 8.73
CA LEU A 182 -14.05 19.23 8.97
C LEU A 182 -13.83 18.89 10.45
N LYS A 183 -12.93 19.61 11.14
CA LYS A 183 -12.70 19.42 12.59
C LYS A 183 -13.83 19.90 13.49
N MET A 184 -14.69 20.75 12.98
CA MET A 184 -15.87 21.25 13.70
C MET A 184 -17.13 20.42 13.43
N ASP A 185 -17.06 19.50 12.48
CA ASP A 185 -18.18 18.63 12.13
C ASP A 185 -18.50 17.67 13.29
N GLY A 186 -19.80 17.48 13.58
CA GLY A 186 -20.25 16.60 14.67
C GLY A 186 -19.94 15.11 14.45
N THR A 187 -19.54 14.72 13.24
CA THR A 187 -19.11 13.36 12.88
C THR A 187 -17.59 13.23 12.88
N PHE A 188 -16.85 14.26 13.32
CA PHE A 188 -15.40 14.26 13.32
C PHE A 188 -14.81 13.09 14.10
N ASN A 189 -13.94 12.33 13.47
CA ASN A 189 -13.19 11.24 14.06
C ASN A 189 -11.69 11.56 14.01
N GLU A 190 -11.07 11.79 15.16
CA GLU A 190 -9.66 12.17 15.27
C GLU A 190 -8.72 11.08 14.72
N ALA A 191 -9.00 9.81 15.00
CA ALA A 191 -8.18 8.71 14.51
C ALA A 191 -8.22 8.57 12.98
N SER A 192 -9.38 8.82 12.37
CA SER A 192 -9.51 8.87 10.90
C SER A 192 -8.79 10.09 10.35
N PHE A 193 -8.95 11.26 10.95
CA PHE A 193 -8.25 12.46 10.54
C PHE A 193 -6.72 12.30 10.61
N ASP A 194 -6.23 11.68 11.66
CA ASP A 194 -4.80 11.41 11.84
C ASP A 194 -4.24 10.51 10.73
N ARG A 195 -4.99 9.50 10.28
CA ARG A 195 -4.59 8.64 9.17
C ARG A 195 -4.64 9.38 7.83
N GLU A 196 -5.76 10.01 7.52
CA GLU A 196 -6.02 10.58 6.20
C GLU A 196 -5.28 11.90 5.95
N TYR A 197 -5.13 12.74 6.98
CA TYR A 197 -4.61 14.09 6.84
C TYR A 197 -3.28 14.34 7.53
N GLU A 198 -2.97 13.63 8.62
CA GLU A 198 -1.71 13.81 9.36
C GLU A 198 -0.67 12.71 9.06
N SER A 199 -0.99 11.74 8.17
CA SER A 199 -0.11 10.62 7.80
C SER A 199 0.37 9.80 9.01
N LYS A 200 -0.45 9.69 10.06
CA LYS A 200 -0.14 8.93 11.26
C LYS A 200 -0.69 7.51 11.17
N TRP A 201 0.17 6.53 11.31
CA TRP A 201 -0.21 5.13 11.34
C TRP A 201 -0.78 4.77 12.72
N SER A 202 -1.96 4.17 12.73
CA SER A 202 -2.65 3.74 13.95
C SER A 202 -2.13 2.40 14.45
N GLY A 203 -2.07 2.22 15.78
CA GLY A 203 -1.55 0.99 16.39
C GLY A 203 -2.55 -0.16 16.45
N THR A 204 -3.84 0.11 16.29
CA THR A 204 -4.92 -0.87 16.46
C THR A 204 -5.87 -0.83 15.27
N VAL A 205 -6.51 -1.97 15.00
CA VAL A 205 -7.60 -2.07 14.01
C VAL A 205 -8.81 -1.28 14.53
N GLU A 206 -9.64 -0.76 13.64
CA GLU A 206 -10.79 0.10 13.97
C GLU A 206 -11.74 -0.51 15.03
N ASP A 207 -11.89 -1.84 14.99
CA ASP A 207 -12.73 -2.63 15.91
C ASP A 207 -11.93 -3.35 17.01
N ALA A 208 -10.71 -2.93 17.33
CA ALA A 208 -9.95 -3.57 18.38
C ALA A 208 -10.60 -3.32 19.75
N PHE A 209 -10.99 -4.41 20.40
CA PHE A 209 -11.56 -4.37 21.75
C PHE A 209 -10.60 -3.77 22.78
N PHE A 210 -9.28 -3.99 22.59
CA PHE A 210 -8.22 -3.43 23.44
C PHE A 210 -7.35 -2.46 22.63
N ASN A 211 -7.15 -1.26 23.18
CA ASN A 211 -6.21 -0.29 22.67
C ASN A 211 -4.76 -0.72 23.03
N GLU A 212 -3.81 -0.55 22.10
CA GLU A 212 -2.38 -0.86 22.28
C GLU A 212 -1.79 -0.12 23.51
N GLU A 213 -2.21 1.11 23.77
CA GLU A 213 -1.76 1.88 24.93
C GLU A 213 -2.17 1.24 26.25
N ILE A 214 -3.42 0.75 26.32
CA ILE A 214 -3.92 0.03 27.48
C ILE A 214 -3.13 -1.25 27.68
N PHE A 215 -2.89 -1.99 26.60
CA PHE A 215 -2.10 -3.23 26.66
C PHE A 215 -0.66 -2.94 27.12
N THR A 216 0.01 -1.96 26.51
CA THR A 216 1.38 -1.58 26.87
C THR A 216 1.49 -1.07 28.31
N ARG A 217 0.55 -0.23 28.73
CA ARG A 217 0.50 0.29 30.12
C ARG A 217 0.31 -0.81 31.16
N ASN A 218 -0.45 -1.86 30.82
CA ASN A 218 -0.73 -2.97 31.73
C ASN A 218 0.30 -4.09 31.63
N ARG A 219 1.23 -4.05 30.68
CA ARG A 219 2.33 -5.01 30.56
C ARG A 219 3.46 -4.70 31.56
N ILE A 220 3.20 -5.01 32.83
CA ILE A 220 4.13 -4.71 33.95
C ILE A 220 5.28 -5.71 33.99
N LEU A 221 5.01 -6.98 33.68
CA LEU A 221 6.01 -8.05 33.69
C LEU A 221 6.84 -7.98 32.40
N LYS A 222 8.16 -7.85 32.57
CA LYS A 222 9.11 -7.85 31.45
C LYS A 222 9.31 -9.23 30.84
N GLN A 223 9.15 -10.27 31.70
CA GLN A 223 9.31 -11.67 31.31
C GLN A 223 8.25 -12.52 32.04
N PRO A 224 7.78 -13.63 31.45
CA PRO A 224 6.89 -14.56 32.12
C PRO A 224 7.59 -15.21 33.31
N GLU A 225 6.82 -15.55 34.36
CA GLU A 225 7.31 -16.38 35.46
C GLU A 225 7.39 -17.83 34.96
N TYR A 226 8.58 -18.40 34.91
CA TYR A 226 8.80 -19.80 34.49
C TYR A 226 8.77 -20.80 35.66
N GLU A 227 8.90 -20.31 36.88
CA GLU A 227 8.87 -21.17 38.10
C GLU A 227 7.56 -20.91 38.84
N ALA A 228 6.81 -21.97 39.06
CA ALA A 228 5.67 -21.91 39.96
C ALA A 228 6.20 -21.63 41.40
N SER A 229 5.76 -20.52 41.98
CA SER A 229 6.03 -20.27 43.39
C SER A 229 5.45 -21.43 44.22
N GLY A 230 6.28 -22.19 44.87
CA GLY A 230 5.98 -23.48 45.45
C GLY A 230 4.96 -23.58 46.60
N ARG A 231 4.23 -22.52 46.88
CA ARG A 231 2.99 -22.50 47.65
C ARG A 231 2.22 -21.24 47.25
N ALA A 232 1.05 -21.42 46.64
CA ALA A 232 0.06 -20.33 46.60
C ALA A 232 -0.11 -19.81 48.03
N SER A 233 0.17 -18.51 48.25
CA SER A 233 -0.25 -17.87 49.52
C SER A 233 -1.76 -18.02 49.59
N LYS A 234 -2.37 -18.03 50.78
CA LYS A 234 -3.82 -18.17 50.97
C LYS A 234 -4.63 -17.10 50.16
N SER A 235 -3.97 -16.13 49.59
CA SER A 235 -4.53 -14.99 48.88
C SER A 235 -4.21 -14.96 47.38
N SER A 236 -3.38 -15.84 46.82
CA SER A 236 -3.05 -15.89 45.38
C SER A 236 -3.56 -17.18 44.77
N PHE A 237 -4.12 -17.08 43.56
CA PHE A 237 -4.53 -18.24 42.80
C PHE A 237 -4.21 -18.05 41.29
N TYR A 238 -4.25 -19.14 40.56
CA TYR A 238 -3.99 -19.15 39.15
C TYR A 238 -5.28 -19.43 38.40
N ILE A 239 -5.51 -18.68 37.31
CA ILE A 239 -6.58 -18.92 36.32
C ILE A 239 -5.90 -19.43 35.07
N LEU A 240 -6.35 -20.57 34.57
CA LEU A 240 -5.95 -21.12 33.29
C LEU A 240 -7.10 -20.91 32.31
N SER A 241 -6.82 -20.21 31.21
CA SER A 241 -7.73 -20.04 30.10
C SER A 241 -7.16 -20.75 28.88
N MET A 242 -7.98 -21.52 28.20
CA MET A 242 -7.59 -22.25 27.01
C MET A 242 -8.59 -21.97 25.88
N ASP A 243 -8.08 -21.51 24.75
CA ASP A 243 -8.80 -21.41 23.49
C ASP A 243 -8.31 -22.53 22.56
N VAL A 244 -9.20 -23.45 22.23
CA VAL A 244 -8.86 -24.62 21.43
C VAL A 244 -9.04 -24.30 19.96
N GLY A 245 -7.91 -24.24 19.23
CA GLY A 245 -7.91 -24.06 17.79
C GLY A 245 -8.57 -25.23 17.05
N ARG A 246 -9.33 -24.91 16.00
CA ARG A 246 -9.82 -25.92 15.05
C ARG A 246 -8.69 -26.27 14.06
N LYS A 247 -8.90 -27.33 13.26
CA LYS A 247 -7.94 -27.80 12.26
C LYS A 247 -7.39 -26.65 11.42
N GLY A 248 -6.09 -26.37 11.53
CA GLY A 248 -5.40 -25.29 10.85
C GLY A 248 -5.23 -24.00 11.67
N CYS A 249 -5.70 -23.97 12.92
CA CYS A 249 -5.48 -22.88 13.86
C CYS A 249 -4.76 -23.38 15.10
N ASP A 250 -3.90 -22.55 15.70
CA ASP A 250 -3.19 -22.87 16.94
C ASP A 250 -4.14 -22.82 18.13
N SER A 251 -3.89 -23.68 19.14
CA SER A 251 -4.55 -23.56 20.43
C SER A 251 -3.72 -22.64 21.32
N VAL A 252 -4.37 -21.72 22.02
CA VAL A 252 -3.72 -20.77 22.91
C VAL A 252 -4.07 -21.07 24.35
N VAL A 253 -3.05 -21.18 25.20
CA VAL A 253 -3.23 -21.37 26.64
C VAL A 253 -2.60 -20.18 27.37
N ASN A 254 -3.39 -19.51 28.20
CA ASN A 254 -2.94 -18.42 29.05
C ASN A 254 -3.07 -18.81 30.51
N VAL A 255 -2.05 -18.49 31.28
CA VAL A 255 -2.05 -18.68 32.75
C VAL A 255 -1.90 -17.32 33.43
N PHE A 256 -2.89 -16.97 34.21
CA PHE A 256 -2.91 -15.73 34.99
C PHE A 256 -2.72 -16.01 36.45
N LYS A 257 -1.78 -15.31 37.10
CA LYS A 257 -1.64 -15.28 38.52
C LYS A 257 -2.41 -14.11 39.10
N VAL A 258 -3.38 -14.39 39.94
CA VAL A 258 -4.15 -13.36 40.66
C VAL A 258 -3.56 -13.20 42.04
N THR A 259 -3.11 -11.98 42.32
CA THR A 259 -2.65 -11.56 43.65
C THR A 259 -3.59 -10.47 44.14
N PRO A 260 -3.99 -10.47 45.43
CA PRO A 260 -4.87 -9.46 46.00
C PRO A 260 -4.23 -8.09 45.96
#